data_f12c0252f977b38316a59154ae7d44c0
#
_entry.id   f12c0252f977b38316a59154ae7d44c0
#
_cell.length_a   1.000
_cell.length_b   1.000
_cell.length_c   1.000
_cell.angle_alpha   90.00
_cell.angle_beta   90.00
_cell.angle_gamma   90.00
#
_symmetry.space_group_name_H-M   'P 1'
#
loop_
_entity.id
_entity.type
_entity.pdbx_description
1 polymer ?
#
loop_
_entity_poly.entity_id
_entity_poly.type
_entity_poly.pdbx_seq_one_letter_code
_entity_poly.pdbx_strand_id
1 'polypeptide(L)'
;MHQSRLSGFIIDCNTEDLEGAASFWGAALGLRVEASAEAGEALYRRLEGLQLDIEVQKVTHPSRVHLDIESTDVEAEVRRLEKLGARRVSAVRDWQVMEAPTGQRFCVVPARKSSTAGNYWND
;
A
#
# COMPACT_ATOMS: atom_id res chain seq x y z
N MET A 1 6.50 -16.20 15.05
CA MET A 1 5.19 -15.49 15.13
C MET A 1 5.32 -14.08 14.60
N HIS A 2 4.41 -13.67 13.76
CA HIS A 2 4.37 -12.31 13.24
C HIS A 2 2.96 -11.78 13.24
N GLN A 3 2.81 -10.46 13.04
CA GLN A 3 1.52 -9.80 12.94
C GLN A 3 1.36 -9.20 11.56
N SER A 4 0.13 -9.22 11.05
CA SER A 4 -0.20 -8.48 9.84
C SER A 4 -1.64 -7.98 9.87
N ARG A 5 -1.91 -6.97 9.05
CA ARG A 5 -3.26 -6.43 8.88
C ARG A 5 -3.36 -5.67 7.56
N LEU A 6 -4.59 -5.43 7.14
CA LEU A 6 -4.82 -4.47 6.07
C LEU A 6 -4.31 -3.10 6.53
N SER A 7 -3.33 -2.57 5.84
CA SER A 7 -2.81 -1.23 6.10
C SER A 7 -3.73 -0.18 5.48
N GLY A 8 -4.08 -0.40 4.24
CA GLY A 8 -4.93 0.52 3.49
C GLY A 8 -4.90 0.18 2.01
N PHE A 9 -5.15 1.17 1.20
CA PHE A 9 -5.10 0.99 -0.24
C PHE A 9 -4.48 2.19 -0.94
N ILE A 10 -3.95 1.92 -2.12
CA ILE A 10 -3.21 2.89 -2.91
C ILE A 10 -3.97 3.08 -4.21
N ILE A 11 -4.23 4.32 -4.54
CA ILE A 11 -4.86 4.70 -5.80
C ILE A 11 -3.73 4.99 -6.79
N ASP A 12 -3.43 4.03 -7.63
CA ASP A 12 -2.38 4.16 -8.63
C ASP A 12 -2.90 4.97 -9.82
N CYS A 13 -2.24 6.07 -10.09
CA CYS A 13 -2.64 7.00 -11.15
C CYS A 13 -1.55 7.07 -12.22
N ASN A 14 -1.89 6.65 -13.42
CA ASN A 14 -0.99 6.83 -14.57
C ASN A 14 -1.07 8.29 -15.00
N THR A 15 -0.21 9.11 -14.43
CA THR A 15 -0.21 10.56 -14.67
C THR A 15 1.18 11.15 -14.45
N GLU A 16 1.46 12.25 -15.11
CA GLU A 16 2.62 13.08 -14.82
C GLU A 16 2.32 14.08 -13.70
N ASP A 17 1.04 14.29 -13.36
CA ASP A 17 0.60 15.31 -12.41
C ASP A 17 0.08 14.66 -11.12
N LEU A 18 1.00 14.31 -10.22
CA LEU A 18 0.64 13.72 -8.94
C LEU A 18 -0.22 14.67 -8.09
N GLU A 19 0.10 15.96 -8.10
CA GLU A 19 -0.64 16.94 -7.28
C GLU A 19 -2.09 17.08 -7.74
N GLY A 20 -2.33 17.08 -9.05
CA GLY A 20 -3.68 17.11 -9.60
C GLY A 20 -4.46 15.85 -9.25
N ALA A 21 -3.83 14.69 -9.33
CA ALA A 21 -4.46 13.42 -8.95
C ALA A 21 -4.82 13.41 -7.46
N ALA A 22 -3.89 13.83 -6.59
CA ALA A 22 -4.13 13.89 -5.16
C ALA A 22 -5.26 14.88 -4.81
N SER A 23 -5.27 16.04 -5.45
CA SER A 23 -6.33 17.04 -5.26
C SER A 23 -7.70 16.50 -5.66
N PHE A 24 -7.77 15.80 -6.79
CA PHE A 24 -9.02 15.19 -7.23
C PHE A 24 -9.53 14.17 -6.21
N TRP A 25 -8.69 13.22 -5.84
CA TRP A 25 -9.11 12.14 -4.95
C TRP A 25 -9.38 12.64 -3.54
N GLY A 26 -8.58 13.59 -3.05
CA GLY A 26 -8.84 14.23 -1.76
C GLY A 26 -10.21 14.90 -1.73
N ALA A 27 -10.53 15.69 -2.75
CA ALA A 27 -11.82 16.35 -2.85
C ALA A 27 -12.96 15.36 -3.03
N ALA A 28 -12.77 14.37 -3.91
CA ALA A 28 -13.79 13.36 -4.19
C ALA A 28 -14.16 12.53 -2.95
N LEU A 29 -13.19 12.20 -2.13
CA LEU A 29 -13.37 11.36 -0.93
C LEU A 29 -13.58 12.18 0.35
N GLY A 30 -13.45 13.49 0.29
CA GLY A 30 -13.57 14.34 1.48
C GLY A 30 -12.38 14.20 2.43
N LEU A 31 -11.20 13.93 1.91
CA LEU A 31 -9.98 13.76 2.69
C LEU A 31 -8.98 14.87 2.37
N ARG A 32 -8.12 15.17 3.34
CA ARG A 32 -7.08 16.19 3.15
C ARG A 32 -5.85 15.56 2.52
N VAL A 33 -5.23 16.28 1.62
CA VAL A 33 -3.91 15.89 1.10
C VAL A 33 -2.87 16.28 2.14
N GLU A 34 -2.10 15.30 2.62
CA GLU A 34 -1.03 15.55 3.58
C GLU A 34 0.05 16.43 2.94
N ALA A 35 0.50 17.43 3.71
CA ALA A 35 1.60 18.26 3.27
C ALA A 35 2.86 17.41 3.15
N SER A 36 3.54 17.50 2.00
CA SER A 36 4.78 16.76 1.79
C SER A 36 5.95 17.53 2.36
N ALA A 37 6.77 16.89 3.15
CA ALA A 37 8.02 17.45 3.63
C ALA A 37 9.11 17.43 2.54
N GLU A 38 8.93 16.66 1.49
CA GLU A 38 9.91 16.47 0.42
C GLU A 38 9.29 16.84 -0.92
N ALA A 39 9.38 18.12 -1.27
CA ALA A 39 8.90 18.59 -2.56
C ALA A 39 9.80 18.07 -3.69
N GLY A 40 9.19 17.58 -4.75
CA GLY A 40 9.85 17.33 -6.01
C GLY A 40 10.21 15.88 -6.34
N GLU A 41 10.30 14.99 -5.36
CA GLU A 41 10.63 13.57 -5.61
C GLU A 41 9.55 12.61 -5.16
N ALA A 42 8.45 13.13 -4.62
CA ALA A 42 7.39 12.28 -4.13
C ALA A 42 6.70 11.56 -5.30
N LEU A 43 6.61 10.24 -5.18
CA LEU A 43 5.84 9.42 -6.09
C LEU A 43 4.42 9.18 -5.57
N TYR A 44 4.12 9.65 -4.37
CA TYR A 44 2.82 9.48 -3.74
C TYR A 44 2.48 10.64 -2.81
N ARG A 45 1.18 10.75 -2.52
CA ARG A 45 0.63 11.66 -1.51
C ARG A 45 -0.34 10.88 -0.64
N ARG A 46 -0.24 11.05 0.66
CA ARG A 46 -1.19 10.48 1.59
C ARG A 46 -2.44 11.36 1.68
N LEU A 47 -3.60 10.69 1.76
CA LEU A 47 -4.86 11.35 2.05
C LEU A 47 -5.22 11.09 3.51
N GLU A 48 -5.48 12.15 4.28
CA GLU A 48 -5.73 12.08 5.72
C GLU A 48 -7.20 12.19 6.03
N GLY A 49 -7.62 11.52 7.10
CA GLY A 49 -8.97 11.62 7.63
C GLY A 49 -9.61 10.28 7.98
N LEU A 50 -8.94 9.17 7.68
CA LEU A 50 -9.40 7.82 8.02
C LEU A 50 -8.30 7.07 8.77
N GLN A 51 -8.69 5.98 9.42
CA GLN A 51 -7.74 5.12 10.13
C GLN A 51 -6.93 4.23 9.21
N LEU A 52 -7.41 4.03 7.98
CA LEU A 52 -6.65 3.30 6.95
C LEU A 52 -5.70 4.27 6.25
N ASP A 53 -4.56 3.75 5.82
CA ASP A 53 -3.64 4.48 4.97
C ASP A 53 -4.22 4.53 3.56
N ILE A 54 -4.51 5.71 3.06
CA ILE A 54 -4.94 5.91 1.69
C ILE A 54 -3.91 6.80 1.03
N GLU A 55 -3.32 6.32 -0.05
CA GLU A 55 -2.31 7.07 -0.79
C GLU A 55 -2.69 7.16 -2.26
N VAL A 56 -2.33 8.27 -2.87
CA VAL A 56 -2.40 8.44 -4.32
C VAL A 56 -0.98 8.33 -4.84
N GLN A 57 -0.75 7.40 -5.75
CA GLN A 57 0.58 7.11 -6.26
C GLN A 57 0.66 7.37 -7.76
N LYS A 58 1.72 8.03 -8.18
CA LYS A 58 2.05 8.23 -9.59
C LYS A 58 2.71 6.96 -10.12
N VAL A 59 2.17 6.40 -11.19
CA VAL A 59 2.66 5.16 -11.78
C VAL A 59 2.73 5.27 -13.30
N THR A 60 3.45 4.33 -13.93
CA THR A 60 3.58 4.26 -15.39
C THR A 60 2.76 3.13 -16.00
N HIS A 61 2.23 2.22 -15.19
CA HIS A 61 1.30 1.20 -15.67
C HIS A 61 -0.14 1.76 -15.69
N PRO A 62 -1.11 1.02 -16.24
CA PRO A 62 -2.51 1.47 -16.22
C PRO A 62 -3.01 1.75 -14.80
N SER A 63 -3.84 2.77 -14.66
CA SER A 63 -4.40 3.17 -13.37
C SER A 63 -5.21 2.03 -12.76
N ARG A 64 -5.05 1.86 -11.45
CA ARG A 64 -5.75 0.81 -10.67
C ARG A 64 -5.67 1.13 -9.19
N VAL A 65 -6.40 0.38 -8.38
CA VAL A 65 -6.29 0.44 -6.92
C VAL A 65 -5.69 -0.86 -6.44
N HIS A 66 -4.74 -0.81 -5.52
CA HIS A 66 -4.22 -2.02 -4.91
C HIS A 66 -4.24 -1.90 -3.39
N LEU A 67 -4.28 -3.05 -2.73
CA LEU A 67 -4.27 -3.14 -1.27
C LEU A 67 -2.84 -3.25 -0.77
N ASP A 68 -2.60 -2.69 0.41
CA ASP A 68 -1.37 -2.90 1.16
C ASP A 68 -1.69 -3.68 2.43
N ILE A 69 -0.92 -4.72 2.68
CA ILE A 69 -0.91 -5.47 3.93
C ILE A 69 0.38 -5.09 4.65
N GLU A 70 0.29 -4.56 5.87
CA GLU A 70 1.48 -4.31 6.66
C GLU A 70 1.78 -5.50 7.55
N SER A 71 3.06 -5.76 7.78
CA SER A 71 3.49 -6.89 8.58
C SER A 71 4.73 -6.55 9.40
N THR A 72 4.81 -7.14 10.57
CA THR A 72 6.01 -7.06 11.41
C THR A 72 7.16 -7.90 10.85
N ASP A 73 6.86 -8.80 9.93
CA ASP A 73 7.85 -9.63 9.23
C ASP A 73 7.32 -9.90 7.82
N VAL A 74 7.83 -9.11 6.86
CA VAL A 74 7.35 -9.17 5.47
C VAL A 74 7.55 -10.57 4.89
N GLU A 75 8.72 -11.17 5.08
CA GLU A 75 9.01 -12.48 4.49
C GLU A 75 8.10 -13.58 5.06
N ALA A 76 7.83 -13.55 6.37
CA ALA A 76 6.92 -14.52 6.99
C ALA A 76 5.50 -14.34 6.46
N GLU A 77 5.06 -13.10 6.28
CA GLU A 77 3.73 -12.82 5.73
C GLU A 77 3.63 -13.26 4.28
N VAL A 78 4.66 -13.03 3.49
CA VAL A 78 4.70 -13.47 2.10
C VAL A 78 4.55 -14.99 2.03
N ARG A 79 5.29 -15.73 2.88
CA ARG A 79 5.17 -17.19 2.93
C ARG A 79 3.77 -17.66 3.34
N ARG A 80 3.16 -16.96 4.30
CA ARG A 80 1.78 -17.28 4.71
C ARG A 80 0.82 -17.10 3.53
N LEU A 81 0.97 -16.01 2.79
CA LEU A 81 0.10 -15.71 1.65
C LEU A 81 0.33 -16.66 0.48
N GLU A 82 1.57 -17.11 0.29
CA GLU A 82 1.86 -18.13 -0.74
C GLU A 82 1.13 -19.43 -0.43
N LYS A 83 1.05 -19.81 0.84
CA LYS A 83 0.28 -21.00 1.25
C LYS A 83 -1.21 -20.84 0.97
N LEU A 84 -1.71 -19.62 0.93
CA LEU A 84 -3.10 -19.31 0.58
C LEU A 84 -3.33 -19.24 -0.93
N GLY A 85 -2.27 -19.32 -1.73
CA GLY A 85 -2.38 -19.33 -3.19
C GLY A 85 -1.86 -18.08 -3.89
N ALA A 86 -1.36 -17.10 -3.16
CA ALA A 86 -0.75 -15.92 -3.77
C ALA A 86 0.64 -16.27 -4.31
N ARG A 87 1.15 -15.45 -5.22
CA ARG A 87 2.50 -15.62 -5.75
C ARG A 87 3.29 -14.31 -5.68
N ARG A 88 4.60 -14.43 -5.56
CA ARG A 88 5.49 -13.28 -5.62
C ARG A 88 5.58 -12.77 -7.04
N VAL A 89 5.60 -11.45 -7.18
CA VAL A 89 5.79 -10.80 -8.47
C VAL A 89 7.15 -10.11 -8.51
N SER A 90 7.42 -9.21 -7.58
CA SER A 90 8.69 -8.49 -7.52
C SER A 90 8.92 -7.91 -6.15
N ALA A 91 10.19 -7.82 -5.76
CA ALA A 91 10.61 -7.11 -4.56
C ALA A 91 10.97 -5.68 -4.95
N VAL A 92 10.45 -4.70 -4.21
CA VAL A 92 10.74 -3.29 -4.42
C VAL A 92 11.14 -2.70 -3.08
N ARG A 93 12.40 -2.27 -2.95
CA ARG A 93 12.94 -1.77 -1.68
C ARG A 93 12.70 -2.80 -0.56
N ASP A 94 11.90 -2.46 0.45
CA ASP A 94 11.61 -3.32 1.59
C ASP A 94 10.20 -3.93 1.57
N TRP A 95 9.50 -3.82 0.44
CA TRP A 95 8.18 -4.45 0.30
C TRP A 95 8.16 -5.45 -0.85
N GLN A 96 7.13 -6.30 -0.84
CA GLN A 96 6.95 -7.34 -1.83
C GLN A 96 5.65 -7.12 -2.59
N VAL A 97 5.74 -7.03 -3.91
CA VAL A 97 4.55 -7.04 -4.78
C VAL A 97 4.14 -8.49 -4.98
N MET A 98 2.86 -8.76 -4.79
CA MET A 98 2.28 -10.08 -4.93
C MET A 98 1.07 -10.06 -5.86
N GLU A 99 0.67 -11.23 -6.31
CA GLU A 99 -0.56 -11.41 -7.06
C GLU A 99 -1.44 -12.43 -6.35
N ALA A 100 -2.69 -12.05 -6.12
CA ALA A 100 -3.69 -12.92 -5.53
C ALA A 100 -4.12 -14.02 -6.50
N PRO A 101 -4.69 -15.14 -6.02
CA PRO A 101 -5.24 -16.17 -6.90
C PRO A 101 -6.27 -15.63 -7.90
N THR A 102 -6.92 -14.54 -7.54
CA THR A 102 -7.93 -13.87 -8.37
C THR A 102 -7.36 -12.80 -9.30
N GLY A 103 -6.03 -12.66 -9.34
CA GLY A 103 -5.35 -11.81 -10.31
C GLY A 103 -5.02 -10.39 -9.85
N GLN A 104 -5.53 -9.95 -8.69
CA GLN A 104 -5.21 -8.62 -8.21
C GLN A 104 -3.78 -8.54 -7.72
N ARG A 105 -3.10 -7.46 -8.05
CA ARG A 105 -1.81 -7.12 -7.46
C ARG A 105 -2.02 -6.43 -6.13
N PHE A 106 -1.17 -6.75 -5.16
CA PHE A 106 -1.17 -6.10 -3.86
C PHE A 106 0.25 -6.12 -3.30
N CYS A 107 0.48 -5.38 -2.22
CA CYS A 107 1.82 -5.28 -1.65
C CYS A 107 1.80 -5.72 -0.19
N VAL A 108 2.89 -6.34 0.23
CA VAL A 108 3.20 -6.61 1.64
C VAL A 108 4.30 -5.63 2.02
N VAL A 109 4.03 -4.78 2.99
CA VAL A 109 4.91 -3.69 3.40
C VAL A 109 5.28 -3.84 4.88
N PRO A 110 6.43 -3.33 5.32
CA PRO A 110 6.77 -3.34 6.74
C PRO A 110 5.76 -2.52 7.53
N ALA A 111 5.40 -3.04 8.72
CA ALA A 111 4.53 -2.31 9.63
C ALA A 111 5.24 -1.02 10.07
N ARG A 112 4.51 0.08 10.08
CA ARG A 112 5.03 1.35 10.57
C ARG A 112 4.99 1.37 12.07
N LYS A 113 6.14 1.66 12.69
CA LYS A 113 6.27 1.78 14.14
C LYS A 113 5.74 0.52 14.84
N SER A 114 5.21 0.72 16.02
CA SER A 114 4.62 -0.32 16.85
C SER A 114 3.14 -0.53 16.53
N SER A 115 2.76 -0.52 15.27
CA SER A 115 1.39 -0.84 14.92
C SER A 115 1.07 -2.23 15.42
N THR A 116 0.35 -2.31 16.52
CA THR A 116 0.12 -3.55 17.25
C THR A 116 -1.25 -4.14 16.97
N ALA A 117 -1.98 -3.57 16.04
CA ALA A 117 -3.38 -3.92 15.81
C ALA A 117 -3.59 -5.01 14.76
N GLY A 118 -2.59 -5.83 14.48
CA GLY A 118 -2.68 -6.89 13.49
C GLY A 118 -3.06 -8.24 14.09
N ASN A 119 -3.47 -9.14 13.22
CA ASN A 119 -3.65 -10.53 13.59
C ASN A 119 -2.28 -11.17 13.84
N TYR A 120 -2.24 -12.08 14.80
CA TYR A 120 -1.05 -12.88 15.08
C TYR A 120 -1.10 -14.18 14.29
N TRP A 121 0.02 -14.54 13.69
CA TRP A 121 0.15 -15.75 12.92
C TRP A 121 1.32 -16.58 13.44
N ASN A 122 1.12 -17.88 13.55
CA ASN A 122 2.21 -18.80 13.87
C ASN A 122 2.97 -19.13 12.60
N ASP A 123 4.26 -18.89 12.64
CA ASP A 123 5.13 -19.16 11.49
C ASP A 123 5.64 -20.60 11.49
#